data_d61e9e53d0881f264e54a6d455305a57
#
_entry.id   d61e9e53d0881f264e54a6d455305a57
#
_cell.length_a   1.000
_cell.length_b   1.000
_cell.length_c   1.000
_cell.angle_alpha   90.00
_cell.angle_beta   90.00
_cell.angle_gamma   90.00
#
_symmetry.space_group_name_H-M   'P 1'
#
loop_
_entity.id
_entity.type
_entity.pdbx_description
1 polymer ?
#
loop_
_entity_poly.entity_id
_entity_poly.type
_entity_poly.pdbx_seq_one_letter_code
_entity_poly.pdbx_strand_id
1 'polypeptide(L)'
;LLVMALDLVSVYLFSSIQIISLILVFLTGAVAFAAVAPIQMLMINTAVGAEMIASAAIQAAFNIGNALGAFLGGLPLIAGFSFASPNLVGVGMSLLGVILVFIFIQNRKKTVKLQTIRTT
;
A
#
# COMPACT_ATOMS: atom_id res chain seq x y z
N LEU A 1 -2.03 -2.24 5.47
CA LEU A 1 -0.79 -2.71 4.83
C LEU A 1 -0.33 -4.06 5.38
N LEU A 2 -0.25 -4.27 6.71
CA LEU A 2 0.13 -5.57 7.29
C LEU A 2 -0.84 -6.69 6.89
N VAL A 3 -2.15 -6.43 6.95
CA VAL A 3 -3.17 -7.39 6.49
C VAL A 3 -2.96 -7.74 5.02
N MET A 4 -2.66 -6.75 4.19
CA MET A 4 -2.37 -6.97 2.77
C MET A 4 -1.09 -7.79 2.54
N ALA A 5 -0.04 -7.56 3.33
CA ALA A 5 1.17 -8.38 3.27
C ALA A 5 0.89 -9.85 3.64
N LEU A 6 0.11 -10.09 4.71
CA LEU A 6 -0.28 -11.43 5.13
C LEU A 6 -1.16 -12.14 4.09
N ASP A 7 -2.10 -11.41 3.48
CA ASP A 7 -2.95 -11.93 2.43
C ASP A 7 -2.14 -12.36 1.20
N LEU A 8 -1.20 -11.53 0.75
CA LEU A 8 -0.31 -11.86 -0.38
C LEU A 8 0.61 -13.05 -0.09
N VAL A 9 1.09 -13.21 1.14
CA VAL A 9 1.82 -14.41 1.56
C VAL A 9 0.91 -15.63 1.48
N SER A 10 -0.35 -15.51 1.93
CA SER A 10 -1.33 -16.60 1.85
C SER A 10 -1.62 -16.98 0.40
N VAL A 11 -1.78 -16.01 -0.50
CA VAL A 11 -1.94 -16.25 -1.95
C VAL A 11 -0.73 -17.02 -2.50
N TYR A 12 0.49 -16.64 -2.11
CA TYR A 12 1.70 -17.33 -2.55
C TYR A 12 1.73 -18.79 -2.07
N LEU A 13 1.44 -19.04 -0.79
CA LEU A 13 1.48 -20.39 -0.19
C LEU A 13 0.39 -21.31 -0.72
N PHE A 14 -0.81 -20.79 -0.96
CA PHE A 14 -1.97 -21.56 -1.40
C PHE A 14 -2.23 -21.47 -2.91
N SER A 15 -1.28 -20.96 -3.69
CA SER A 15 -1.40 -20.79 -5.14
C SER A 15 -1.70 -22.09 -5.89
N SER A 16 -1.37 -23.24 -5.34
CA SER A 16 -1.64 -24.56 -5.93
C SER A 16 -3.11 -25.00 -5.80
N ILE A 17 -3.89 -24.39 -4.91
CA ILE A 17 -5.29 -24.75 -4.68
C ILE A 17 -6.18 -23.70 -5.32
N GLN A 18 -6.73 -24.01 -6.48
CA GLN A 18 -7.42 -23.06 -7.35
C GLN A 18 -8.57 -22.30 -6.67
N ILE A 19 -9.41 -22.99 -5.88
CA ILE A 19 -10.56 -22.37 -5.20
C ILE A 19 -10.08 -21.41 -4.09
N ILE A 20 -9.09 -21.82 -3.29
CA ILE A 20 -8.53 -20.99 -2.21
C ILE A 20 -7.84 -19.76 -2.82
N SER A 21 -7.08 -19.94 -3.88
CA SER A 21 -6.41 -18.86 -4.59
C SER A 21 -7.41 -17.81 -5.10
N LEU A 22 -8.54 -18.24 -5.65
CA LEU A 22 -9.58 -17.34 -6.14
C LEU A 22 -10.20 -16.50 -5.00
N ILE A 23 -10.49 -17.13 -3.86
CA ILE A 23 -11.02 -16.45 -2.67
C ILE A 23 -10.02 -15.42 -2.13
N LEU A 24 -8.75 -15.79 -2.04
CA LEU A 24 -7.69 -14.91 -1.57
C LEU A 24 -7.47 -13.71 -2.50
N VAL A 25 -7.49 -13.90 -3.81
CA VAL A 25 -7.39 -12.80 -4.79
C VAL A 25 -8.57 -11.84 -4.66
N PHE A 26 -9.78 -12.36 -4.44
CA PHE A 26 -10.94 -11.53 -4.15
C PHE A 26 -10.76 -10.73 -2.85
N LEU A 27 -10.23 -11.38 -1.81
CA LEU A 27 -9.95 -10.75 -0.51
C LEU A 27 -8.87 -9.66 -0.66
N THR A 28 -7.81 -9.90 -1.42
CA THR A 28 -6.78 -8.90 -1.75
C THR A 28 -7.42 -7.64 -2.34
N GLY A 29 -8.31 -7.81 -3.31
CA GLY A 29 -9.05 -6.70 -3.90
C GLY A 29 -9.89 -5.93 -2.88
N ALA A 30 -10.66 -6.65 -2.06
CA ALA A 30 -11.49 -6.05 -1.02
C ALA A 30 -10.67 -5.26 0.02
N VAL A 31 -9.56 -5.81 0.50
CA VAL A 31 -8.64 -5.16 1.44
C VAL A 31 -7.99 -3.92 0.82
N ALA A 32 -7.57 -4.01 -0.45
CA ALA A 32 -6.99 -2.89 -1.18
C ALA A 32 -7.99 -1.73 -1.29
N PHE A 33 -9.22 -1.99 -1.74
CA PHE A 33 -10.26 -0.96 -1.84
C PHE A 33 -10.67 -0.38 -0.48
N ALA A 34 -10.78 -1.21 0.56
CA ALA A 34 -11.09 -0.75 1.91
C ALA A 34 -10.02 0.21 2.48
N ALA A 35 -8.76 0.10 2.04
CA ALA A 35 -7.69 0.99 2.46
C ALA A 35 -7.69 2.34 1.71
N VAL A 36 -8.16 2.38 0.47
CA VAL A 36 -8.10 3.57 -0.39
C VAL A 36 -8.95 4.71 0.16
N ALA A 37 -10.21 4.46 0.52
CA ALA A 37 -11.14 5.49 0.95
C ALA A 37 -10.70 6.26 2.20
N PRO A 38 -10.24 5.62 3.30
CA PRO A 38 -9.73 6.33 4.46
C PRO A 38 -8.50 7.18 4.16
N ILE A 39 -7.59 6.70 3.28
CA ILE A 39 -6.39 7.43 2.89
C ILE A 39 -6.77 8.70 2.12
N GLN A 40 -7.67 8.59 1.15
CA GLN A 40 -8.18 9.74 0.39
C GLN A 40 -8.82 10.78 1.30
N MET A 41 -9.71 10.33 2.22
CA MET A 41 -10.41 11.21 3.14
C MET A 41 -9.44 11.95 4.07
N LEU A 42 -8.44 11.22 4.62
CA LEU A 42 -7.41 11.82 5.47
C LEU A 42 -6.63 12.92 4.75
N MET A 43 -6.24 12.67 3.51
CA MET A 43 -5.45 13.62 2.72
C MET A 43 -6.27 14.85 2.34
N ILE A 44 -7.51 14.67 1.91
CA ILE A 44 -8.42 15.78 1.56
C ILE A 44 -8.67 16.66 2.79
N ASN A 45 -8.96 16.05 3.95
CA ASN A 45 -9.23 16.78 5.18
C ASN A 45 -8.01 17.52 5.74
N THR A 46 -6.79 17.12 5.37
CA THR A 46 -5.57 17.82 5.80
C THR A 46 -5.13 18.92 4.84
N ALA A 47 -5.71 18.98 3.65
CA ALA A 47 -5.34 19.93 2.58
C ALA A 47 -6.37 21.08 2.45
N VAL A 48 -6.70 21.73 3.56
CA VAL A 48 -7.70 22.82 3.61
C VAL A 48 -7.34 23.92 2.61
N GLY A 49 -8.27 24.23 1.70
CA GLY A 49 -8.08 25.22 0.64
C GLY A 49 -7.33 24.71 -0.60
N ALA A 50 -6.91 23.44 -0.61
CA ALA A 50 -6.24 22.79 -1.74
C ALA A 50 -6.77 21.37 -1.99
N GLU A 51 -8.03 21.10 -1.65
CA GLU A 51 -8.64 19.76 -1.64
C GLU A 51 -8.60 19.10 -3.04
N MET A 52 -8.82 19.89 -4.10
CA MET A 52 -8.76 19.38 -5.47
C MET A 52 -7.35 18.95 -5.86
N ILE A 53 -6.34 19.72 -5.47
CA ILE A 53 -4.93 19.40 -5.75
C ILE A 53 -4.53 18.15 -4.97
N ALA A 54 -4.93 18.04 -3.71
CA ALA A 54 -4.68 16.87 -2.88
C ALA A 54 -5.32 15.61 -3.48
N SER A 55 -6.57 15.70 -3.92
CA SER A 55 -7.26 14.58 -4.57
C SER A 55 -6.56 14.13 -5.85
N ALA A 56 -6.16 15.08 -6.71
CA ALA A 56 -5.42 14.78 -7.93
C ALA A 56 -4.04 14.16 -7.64
N ALA A 57 -3.32 14.65 -6.64
CA ALA A 57 -2.02 14.11 -6.23
C ALA A 57 -2.13 12.67 -5.71
N ILE A 58 -3.17 12.37 -4.92
CA ILE A 58 -3.42 11.01 -4.43
C ILE A 58 -3.70 10.07 -5.61
N GLN A 59 -4.55 10.49 -6.54
CA GLN A 59 -4.88 9.67 -7.71
C GLN A 59 -3.64 9.42 -8.58
N ALA A 60 -2.79 10.42 -8.77
CA ALA A 60 -1.51 10.27 -9.46
C ALA A 60 -0.60 9.27 -8.71
N ALA A 61 -0.49 9.37 -7.39
CA ALA A 61 0.30 8.46 -6.58
C ALA A 61 -0.20 7.00 -6.68
N PHE A 62 -1.53 6.76 -6.67
CA PHE A 62 -2.10 5.43 -6.88
C PHE A 62 -1.78 4.88 -8.27
N ASN A 63 -1.87 5.69 -9.31
CA ASN A 63 -1.56 5.27 -10.68
C ASN A 63 -0.07 4.92 -10.84
N ILE A 64 0.82 5.71 -10.25
CA ILE A 64 2.27 5.42 -10.21
C ILE A 64 2.52 4.12 -9.43
N GLY A 65 1.88 3.94 -8.27
CA GLY A 65 1.98 2.72 -7.48
C GLY A 65 1.52 1.48 -8.24
N ASN A 66 0.41 1.58 -8.96
CA ASN A 66 -0.11 0.49 -9.81
C ASN A 66 0.85 0.17 -10.96
N ALA A 67 1.39 1.19 -11.63
CA ALA A 67 2.35 1.00 -12.73
C ALA A 67 3.64 0.33 -12.23
N LEU A 68 4.19 0.79 -11.11
CA LEU A 68 5.36 0.18 -10.47
C LEU A 68 5.08 -1.24 -10.00
N GLY A 69 3.91 -1.49 -9.42
CA GLY A 69 3.48 -2.82 -8.99
C GLY A 69 3.39 -3.81 -10.15
N ALA A 70 2.79 -3.39 -11.25
CA ALA A 70 2.70 -4.21 -12.47
C ALA A 70 4.08 -4.48 -13.08
N PHE A 71 4.93 -3.46 -13.15
CA PHE A 71 6.29 -3.59 -13.69
C PHE A 71 7.15 -4.51 -12.84
N LEU A 72 7.27 -4.25 -11.55
CA LEU A 72 8.09 -5.03 -10.63
C LEU A 72 7.55 -6.46 -10.46
N GLY A 73 6.21 -6.62 -10.42
CA GLY A 73 5.56 -7.93 -10.37
C GLY A 73 5.77 -8.76 -11.63
N GLY A 74 5.96 -8.12 -12.79
CA GLY A 74 6.28 -8.79 -14.05
C GLY A 74 7.72 -9.29 -14.17
N LEU A 75 8.67 -8.67 -13.48
CA LEU A 75 10.09 -9.02 -13.59
C LEU A 75 10.40 -10.49 -13.24
N PRO A 76 9.86 -11.07 -12.15
CA PRO A 76 10.08 -12.48 -11.84
C PRO A 76 9.55 -13.41 -12.92
N LEU A 77 8.43 -13.08 -13.58
CA LEU A 77 7.86 -13.88 -14.66
C LEU A 77 8.76 -13.89 -15.89
N ILE A 78 9.33 -12.74 -16.25
CA ILE A 78 10.29 -12.61 -17.36
C ILE A 78 11.56 -13.41 -17.04
N ALA A 79 11.96 -13.47 -15.78
CA ALA A 79 13.11 -14.25 -15.30
C ALA A 79 12.83 -15.77 -15.22
N GLY A 80 11.63 -16.23 -15.58
CA GLY A 80 11.28 -17.66 -15.59
C GLY A 80 10.85 -18.24 -14.24
N PHE A 81 10.57 -17.38 -13.24
CA PHE A 81 10.04 -17.84 -11.96
C PHE A 81 8.55 -18.22 -12.06
N SER A 82 8.06 -18.92 -11.03
CA SER A 82 6.66 -19.35 -10.92
C SER A 82 5.66 -18.18 -11.01
N PHE A 83 4.46 -18.46 -11.53
CA PHE A 83 3.34 -17.51 -11.57
C PHE A 83 2.92 -16.96 -10.18
N ALA A 84 3.31 -17.61 -9.09
CA ALA A 84 3.09 -17.12 -7.73
C ALA A 84 4.12 -16.06 -7.29
N SER A 85 5.26 -15.91 -7.99
CA SER A 85 6.35 -15.03 -7.59
C SER A 85 6.01 -13.52 -7.56
N PRO A 86 5.09 -12.97 -8.37
CA PRO A 86 4.64 -11.59 -8.23
C PRO A 86 4.07 -11.24 -6.84
N ASN A 87 3.46 -12.23 -6.16
CA ASN A 87 2.93 -12.03 -4.82
C ASN A 87 4.04 -11.69 -3.80
N LEU A 88 5.23 -12.27 -3.96
CA LEU A 88 6.39 -11.95 -3.11
C LEU A 88 6.88 -10.52 -3.31
N VAL A 89 6.84 -10.03 -4.55
CA VAL A 89 7.13 -8.61 -4.84
C VAL A 89 6.11 -7.72 -4.15
N GLY A 90 4.82 -8.07 -4.22
CA GLY A 90 3.74 -7.36 -3.53
C GLY A 90 3.92 -7.34 -2.00
N VAL A 91 4.36 -8.46 -1.40
CA VAL A 91 4.73 -8.52 0.03
C VAL A 91 5.85 -7.53 0.33
N GLY A 92 6.93 -7.53 -0.44
CA GLY A 92 8.05 -6.60 -0.29
C GLY A 92 7.60 -5.13 -0.36
N MET A 93 6.79 -4.78 -1.34
CA MET A 93 6.25 -3.43 -1.49
C MET A 93 5.32 -3.04 -0.33
N SER A 94 4.50 -3.96 0.16
CA SER A 94 3.62 -3.73 1.31
C SER A 94 4.41 -3.47 2.59
N LEU A 95 5.50 -4.21 2.82
CA LEU A 95 6.40 -4.01 3.96
C LEU A 95 7.14 -2.68 3.87
N LEU A 96 7.63 -2.28 2.68
CA LEU A 96 8.20 -0.96 2.46
C LEU A 96 7.19 0.14 2.78
N GLY A 97 5.94 -0.02 2.37
CA GLY A 97 4.85 0.89 2.72
C GLY A 97 4.64 1.01 4.23
N VAL A 98 4.69 -0.09 4.98
CA VAL A 98 4.61 -0.08 6.45
C VAL A 98 5.77 0.71 7.07
N ILE A 99 6.99 0.49 6.60
CA ILE A 99 8.19 1.18 7.08
C ILE A 99 8.07 2.69 6.85
N LEU A 100 7.66 3.10 5.64
CA LEU A 100 7.50 4.52 5.30
C LEU A 100 6.44 5.20 6.17
N VAL A 101 5.29 4.55 6.38
CA VAL A 101 4.23 5.05 7.27
C VAL A 101 4.73 5.17 8.71
N PHE A 102 5.49 4.20 9.19
CA PHE A 102 6.06 4.22 10.54
C PHE A 102 7.05 5.39 10.73
N ILE A 103 7.95 5.60 9.76
CA ILE A 103 8.89 6.73 9.76
C ILE A 103 8.12 8.05 9.74
N PHE A 104 7.08 8.17 8.91
CA PHE A 104 6.26 9.38 8.82
C PHE A 104 5.58 9.72 10.14
N ILE A 105 4.97 8.72 10.80
CA ILE A 105 4.31 8.90 12.10
C ILE A 105 5.31 9.34 13.17
N GLN A 106 6.51 8.73 13.20
CA GLN A 106 7.54 9.11 14.17
C GLN A 106 8.00 10.57 13.98
N ASN A 107 8.24 10.96 12.73
CA ASN A 107 8.67 12.31 12.41
C ASN A 107 7.60 13.35 12.78
N ARG A 108 6.32 13.05 12.49
CA ARG A 108 5.20 13.93 12.86
C ARG A 108 5.08 14.13 14.37
N LYS A 109 5.25 13.07 15.18
CA LYS A 109 5.24 13.17 16.64
C LYS A 109 6.36 14.09 17.18
N LYS A 110 7.56 14.04 16.57
CA LYS A 110 8.69 14.92 16.93
C LYS A 110 8.36 16.39 16.64
N THR A 111 7.79 16.69 15.48
CA THR A 111 7.44 18.05 15.06
C THR A 111 6.39 18.67 15.99
N VAL A 112 5.33 17.93 16.30
CA VAL A 112 4.27 18.38 17.23
C VAL A 112 4.84 18.68 18.61
N LYS A 113 5.70 17.81 19.15
CA LYS A 113 6.34 18.01 20.45
C LYS A 113 7.20 19.27 20.50
N LEU A 114 7.94 19.56 19.41
CA LEU A 114 8.78 20.77 19.32
C LEU A 114 7.93 22.05 19.24
N GLN A 115 6.79 22.01 18.55
CA GLN A 115 5.88 23.17 18.52
C GLN A 115 5.26 23.47 19.89
N THR A 116 4.85 22.43 20.63
CA THR A 116 4.29 22.61 21.98
C THR A 116 5.29 23.26 22.96
N ILE A 117 6.57 22.89 22.88
CA ILE A 117 7.63 23.47 23.73
C ILE A 117 7.93 24.95 23.39
N ARG A 118 7.66 25.35 22.12
CA ARG A 118 7.94 26.71 21.63
C ARG A 118 6.83 27.71 21.95
N THR A 119 5.65 27.23 22.33
CA THR A 119 4.45 28.03 22.67
C THR A 119 4.21 28.17 24.18
N THR A 120 4.99 27.48 25.00
CA THR A 120 5.09 27.67 26.47
C THR A 120 6.32 28.47 26.81
#